data_ddaab826b0b5babdb88a72b4d901cf67
#
_entry.id   ddaab826b0b5babdb88a72b4d901cf67
#
_cell.length_a   1.000
_cell.length_b   1.000
_cell.length_c   1.000
_cell.angle_alpha   90.00
_cell.angle_beta   90.00
_cell.angle_gamma   90.00
#
_symmetry.space_group_name_H-M   'P 1'
#
loop_
_entity.id
_entity.type
_entity.pdbx_description
1 polymer ?
#
loop_
_entity_poly.entity_id
_entity_poly.type
_entity_poly.pdbx_seq_one_letter_code
_entity_poly.pdbx_strand_id
1 'polypeptide(L)'
;MTDTKQNTRISQFRFGQPKESLKLEHVALGALDKDKVRVHIEATNINPSDLLSIYGVGQYKHSHQPPRVPGFEAVGRVIESSNAEFAVNQRVLVATSGTWQNYVDVSPDDLFQIPQYLENGYACQLYINALTAWVLTTEVTKLNQEDVLIINAGSSAIGKIFSQLSVSLGFKIIIVTSQPKRYPTTTNWILDANADLVSQIKALGLPMPTVALDAIGGSPGTNLIHTLGNKGRFINYGTLSLDFYEPRFFEYAKSQAIDFSTFFLRYWEEAEGKDVRRDKFTTMLDHFITNGIQLDVDRYLPFDEVQTAIDLIESKTTRLDGKIVLLPV
;
A
#
# COMPACT_ATOMS: atom_id res chain seq x y z
N MET A 1 -38.32 4.37 21.86
CA MET A 1 -36.86 4.29 22.09
C MET A 1 -36.25 4.31 20.70
N THR A 2 -35.58 5.38 20.32
CA THR A 2 -34.87 5.44 19.04
C THR A 2 -33.71 4.44 19.12
N ASP A 3 -33.79 3.43 18.32
CA ASP A 3 -32.72 2.42 18.16
C ASP A 3 -31.46 3.15 17.73
N THR A 4 -30.59 3.47 18.68
CA THR A 4 -29.36 4.20 18.39
C THR A 4 -28.44 3.23 17.65
N LYS A 5 -28.26 3.42 16.34
CA LYS A 5 -27.30 2.62 15.55
C LYS A 5 -25.96 2.58 16.28
N GLN A 6 -25.38 1.41 16.41
CA GLN A 6 -24.06 1.22 16.99
C GLN A 6 -22.99 1.16 15.91
N ASN A 7 -21.84 1.71 16.19
CA ASN A 7 -20.64 1.60 15.38
C ASN A 7 -19.66 0.67 16.08
N THR A 8 -19.41 -0.50 15.53
CA THR A 8 -18.33 -1.39 15.94
C THR A 8 -17.03 -0.91 15.34
N ARG A 9 -15.98 -0.77 16.15
CA ARG A 9 -14.69 -0.25 15.70
C ARG A 9 -13.52 -0.88 16.45
N ILE A 10 -12.37 -0.93 15.80
CA ILE A 10 -11.10 -1.26 16.45
C ILE A 10 -10.47 0.06 16.89
N SER A 11 -10.36 0.27 18.20
CA SER A 11 -9.78 1.49 18.78
C SER A 11 -8.35 1.24 19.23
N GLN A 12 -7.47 2.17 18.89
CA GLN A 12 -6.09 2.22 19.38
C GLN A 12 -5.98 3.22 20.53
N PHE A 13 -5.54 2.77 21.71
CA PHE A 13 -5.45 3.61 22.92
C PHE A 13 -4.05 4.15 23.18
N ARG A 14 -3.03 3.45 22.72
CA ARG A 14 -1.62 3.82 22.87
C ARG A 14 -0.82 3.29 21.69
N PHE A 15 0.39 3.78 21.51
CA PHE A 15 1.35 3.13 20.63
C PHE A 15 1.92 1.86 21.27
N GLY A 16 2.31 0.89 20.45
CA GLY A 16 2.97 -0.33 20.88
C GLY A 16 2.41 -1.58 20.25
N GLN A 17 2.62 -2.71 20.93
CA GLN A 17 2.19 -4.01 20.42
C GLN A 17 0.67 -4.05 20.22
N PRO A 18 0.17 -4.56 19.08
CA PRO A 18 -1.26 -4.56 18.76
C PRO A 18 -2.13 -5.19 19.87
N LYS A 19 -1.70 -6.32 20.43
CA LYS A 19 -2.40 -6.99 21.56
C LYS A 19 -2.65 -6.10 22.77
N GLU A 20 -1.76 -5.11 22.99
CA GLU A 20 -1.83 -4.21 24.12
C GLU A 20 -2.42 -2.85 23.78
N SER A 21 -2.50 -2.54 22.49
CA SER A 21 -2.83 -1.21 21.96
C SER A 21 -4.23 -1.14 21.36
N LEU A 22 -4.74 -2.26 20.85
CA LEU A 22 -6.01 -2.34 20.13
C LEU A 22 -7.11 -2.98 20.98
N LYS A 23 -8.34 -2.50 20.79
CA LYS A 23 -9.54 -3.06 21.41
C LYS A 23 -10.74 -2.89 20.49
N LEU A 24 -11.57 -3.92 20.40
CA LEU A 24 -12.87 -3.82 19.76
C LEU A 24 -13.84 -3.08 20.69
N GLU A 25 -14.53 -2.09 20.17
CA GLU A 25 -15.50 -1.29 20.89
C GLU A 25 -16.81 -1.15 20.11
N HIS A 26 -17.90 -1.00 20.85
CA HIS A 26 -19.21 -0.63 20.34
C HIS A 26 -19.58 0.74 20.87
N VAL A 27 -19.73 1.72 20.00
CA VAL A 27 -20.05 3.09 20.36
C VAL A 27 -21.34 3.54 19.66
N ALA A 28 -22.07 4.45 20.28
CA ALA A 28 -23.23 5.03 19.62
C ALA A 28 -22.80 5.80 18.36
N LEU A 29 -23.53 5.60 17.26
CA LEU A 29 -23.34 6.37 16.06
C LEU A 29 -23.96 7.77 16.25
N GLY A 30 -23.12 8.81 16.20
CA GLY A 30 -23.57 10.21 16.32
C GLY A 30 -24.31 10.72 15.09
N ALA A 31 -24.79 11.96 15.15
CA ALA A 31 -25.30 12.65 13.97
C ALA A 31 -24.15 12.91 12.98
N LEU A 32 -24.46 12.87 11.69
CA LEU A 32 -23.50 13.20 10.65
C LEU A 32 -23.22 14.71 10.61
N ASP A 33 -21.96 15.10 10.55
CA ASP A 33 -21.57 16.49 10.32
C ASP A 33 -21.97 16.93 8.91
N LYS A 34 -22.41 18.19 8.77
CA LYS A 34 -23.00 18.73 7.56
C LYS A 34 -22.14 18.58 6.30
N ASP A 35 -20.81 18.67 6.45
CA ASP A 35 -19.87 18.64 5.31
C ASP A 35 -19.22 17.24 5.14
N LYS A 36 -19.77 16.22 5.76
CA LYS A 36 -19.29 14.84 5.69
C LYS A 36 -20.26 13.94 4.93
N VAL A 37 -19.72 12.82 4.51
CA VAL A 37 -20.45 11.70 3.93
C VAL A 37 -20.24 10.50 4.86
N ARG A 38 -21.31 9.85 5.25
CA ARG A 38 -21.25 8.62 6.06
C ARG A 38 -21.24 7.40 5.16
N VAL A 39 -20.20 6.61 5.32
CA VAL A 39 -20.00 5.36 4.59
C VAL A 39 -20.12 4.18 5.54
N HIS A 40 -20.93 3.19 5.17
CA HIS A 40 -20.90 1.85 5.75
C HIS A 40 -19.78 1.07 5.08
N ILE A 41 -18.77 0.67 5.85
CA ILE A 41 -17.64 -0.09 5.34
C ILE A 41 -18.08 -1.54 5.09
N GLU A 42 -17.73 -2.06 3.94
CA GLU A 42 -17.95 -3.46 3.53
C GLU A 42 -16.69 -4.31 3.69
N ALA A 43 -15.51 -3.71 3.50
CA ALA A 43 -14.23 -4.36 3.69
C ALA A 43 -13.09 -3.33 3.84
N THR A 44 -12.08 -3.69 4.60
CA THR A 44 -10.80 -2.97 4.69
C THR A 44 -9.67 -3.99 4.72
N ASN A 45 -8.44 -3.58 4.40
CA ASN A 45 -7.29 -4.47 4.47
C ASN A 45 -6.29 -4.00 5.55
N ILE A 46 -5.23 -4.79 5.73
CA ILE A 46 -4.11 -4.42 6.59
C ILE A 46 -2.88 -4.17 5.72
N ASN A 47 -2.35 -2.95 5.77
CA ASN A 47 -1.11 -2.56 5.12
C ASN A 47 0.05 -2.46 6.14
N PRO A 48 1.31 -2.55 5.70
CA PRO A 48 2.45 -2.26 6.58
C PRO A 48 2.36 -0.89 7.24
N SER A 49 1.82 0.11 6.53
CA SER A 49 1.58 1.46 7.06
C SER A 49 0.63 1.49 8.26
N ASP A 50 -0.41 0.64 8.26
CA ASP A 50 -1.33 0.51 9.40
C ASP A 50 -0.57 0.01 10.64
N LEU A 51 0.25 -1.03 10.48
CA LEU A 51 1.06 -1.59 11.57
C LEU A 51 2.11 -0.58 12.08
N LEU A 52 2.86 0.07 11.18
CA LEU A 52 3.80 1.13 11.54
C LEU A 52 3.13 2.25 12.33
N SER A 53 1.90 2.60 11.96
CA SER A 53 1.13 3.62 12.66
C SER A 53 0.66 3.16 14.04
N ILE A 54 0.32 1.87 14.23
CA ILE A 54 -0.05 1.28 15.52
C ILE A 54 1.17 1.23 16.44
N TYR A 55 2.32 0.84 15.92
CA TYR A 55 3.58 0.86 16.67
C TYR A 55 4.07 2.28 16.99
N GLY A 56 3.62 3.30 16.26
CA GLY A 56 4.08 4.68 16.40
C GLY A 56 5.50 4.88 15.89
N VAL A 57 5.83 4.27 14.76
CA VAL A 57 7.16 4.33 14.15
C VAL A 57 7.27 5.53 13.21
N GLY A 58 8.44 6.18 13.23
CA GLY A 58 8.75 7.28 12.32
C GLY A 58 7.75 8.44 12.43
N GLN A 59 7.35 8.96 11.29
CA GLN A 59 6.42 10.09 11.23
C GLN A 59 5.01 9.77 11.75
N TYR A 60 4.59 8.51 11.78
CA TYR A 60 3.27 8.11 12.29
C TYR A 60 3.11 8.47 13.77
N LYS A 61 4.21 8.50 14.54
CA LYS A 61 4.21 8.93 15.94
C LYS A 61 3.71 10.37 16.12
N HIS A 62 3.88 11.22 15.12
CA HIS A 62 3.48 12.63 15.18
C HIS A 62 2.12 12.89 14.52
N SER A 63 1.80 12.18 13.45
CA SER A 63 0.60 12.41 12.64
C SER A 63 -0.63 11.61 13.06
N HIS A 64 -0.45 10.52 13.81
CA HIS A 64 -1.52 9.57 14.14
C HIS A 64 -1.56 9.22 15.63
N GLN A 65 -1.70 10.25 16.47
CA GLN A 65 -1.73 10.10 17.94
C GLN A 65 -2.96 9.30 18.42
N PRO A 66 -2.78 8.30 19.31
CA PRO A 66 -3.89 7.70 20.05
C PRO A 66 -4.53 8.70 21.05
N PRO A 67 -5.84 8.56 21.38
CA PRO A 67 -6.74 7.49 20.95
C PRO A 67 -7.28 7.74 19.52
N ARG A 68 -7.37 6.69 18.71
CA ARG A 68 -7.89 6.77 17.34
C ARG A 68 -8.39 5.41 16.84
N VAL A 69 -9.04 5.41 15.68
CA VAL A 69 -9.33 4.20 14.91
C VAL A 69 -8.22 4.05 13.84
N PRO A 70 -7.56 2.88 13.70
CA PRO A 70 -6.61 2.61 12.63
C PRO A 70 -7.26 2.40 11.26
N GLY A 71 -6.42 2.09 10.25
CA GLY A 71 -6.81 1.82 8.88
C GLY A 71 -6.71 3.06 8.00
N PHE A 72 -6.22 2.90 6.76
CA PHE A 72 -6.00 4.00 5.82
C PHE A 72 -6.81 3.89 4.54
N GLU A 73 -7.38 2.72 4.25
CA GLU A 73 -8.23 2.52 3.08
C GLU A 73 -9.34 1.49 3.36
N ALA A 74 -10.47 1.64 2.71
CA ALA A 74 -11.60 0.71 2.79
C ALA A 74 -12.51 0.86 1.58
N VAL A 75 -13.39 -0.12 1.37
CA VAL A 75 -14.50 -0.02 0.43
C VAL A 75 -15.82 -0.08 1.20
N GLY A 76 -16.81 0.65 0.72
CA GLY A 76 -18.14 0.66 1.35
C GLY A 76 -19.20 1.36 0.51
N ARG A 77 -20.32 1.60 1.15
CA ARG A 77 -21.47 2.29 0.56
C ARG A 77 -21.87 3.52 1.34
N VAL A 78 -22.17 4.56 0.62
CA VAL A 78 -22.73 5.78 1.21
C VAL A 78 -24.10 5.47 1.80
N ILE A 79 -24.29 5.77 3.07
CA ILE A 79 -25.59 5.58 3.78
C ILE A 79 -26.26 6.89 4.17
N GLU A 80 -25.47 7.97 4.28
CA GLU A 80 -25.99 9.31 4.57
C GLU A 80 -25.06 10.35 3.92
N SER A 81 -25.64 11.30 3.19
CA SER A 81 -24.89 12.36 2.51
C SER A 81 -25.79 13.54 2.19
N SER A 82 -25.26 14.76 2.36
CA SER A 82 -25.83 15.99 1.79
C SER A 82 -25.03 16.49 0.57
N ASN A 83 -23.96 15.80 0.19
CA ASN A 83 -23.13 16.14 -0.96
C ASN A 83 -23.74 15.58 -2.25
N ALA A 84 -23.90 16.43 -3.28
CA ALA A 84 -24.52 16.04 -4.54
C ALA A 84 -23.71 15.03 -5.37
N GLU A 85 -22.39 14.96 -5.13
CA GLU A 85 -21.49 14.04 -5.85
C GLU A 85 -21.60 12.59 -5.34
N PHE A 86 -22.01 12.40 -4.06
CA PHE A 86 -22.05 11.09 -3.42
C PHE A 86 -23.47 10.76 -2.96
N ALA A 87 -24.23 10.06 -3.80
CA ALA A 87 -25.58 9.63 -3.51
C ALA A 87 -25.62 8.43 -2.55
N VAL A 88 -26.72 8.33 -1.78
CA VAL A 88 -26.98 7.14 -0.94
C VAL A 88 -26.99 5.88 -1.79
N ASN A 89 -26.41 4.79 -1.28
CA ASN A 89 -26.14 3.51 -1.93
C ASN A 89 -25.02 3.53 -2.99
N GLN A 90 -24.39 4.66 -3.24
CA GLN A 90 -23.22 4.71 -4.10
C GLN A 90 -22.07 3.94 -3.47
N ARG A 91 -21.40 3.13 -4.27
CA ARG A 91 -20.21 2.39 -3.85
C ARG A 91 -18.98 3.26 -3.99
N VAL A 92 -18.16 3.28 -2.94
CA VAL A 92 -16.99 4.16 -2.85
C VAL A 92 -15.80 3.44 -2.22
N LEU A 93 -14.62 3.81 -2.67
CA LEU A 93 -13.39 3.62 -1.93
C LEU A 93 -13.24 4.80 -0.96
N VAL A 94 -12.84 4.50 0.25
CA VAL A 94 -12.51 5.46 1.32
C VAL A 94 -11.01 5.48 1.50
N ALA A 95 -10.37 6.63 1.34
CA ALA A 95 -8.92 6.81 1.41
C ALA A 95 -8.57 7.84 2.49
N THR A 96 -8.78 7.47 3.74
CA THR A 96 -8.50 8.31 4.91
C THR A 96 -8.15 7.46 6.13
N SER A 97 -7.64 8.09 7.18
CA SER A 97 -7.41 7.40 8.46
C SER A 97 -8.72 7.08 9.17
N GLY A 98 -8.78 5.91 9.85
CA GLY A 98 -9.92 5.53 10.67
C GLY A 98 -10.88 4.54 10.00
N THR A 99 -10.43 3.75 9.06
CA THR A 99 -11.31 2.85 8.29
C THR A 99 -11.63 1.52 8.98
N TRP A 100 -10.99 1.15 10.09
CA TRP A 100 -11.28 -0.10 10.79
C TRP A 100 -12.49 0.02 11.71
N GLN A 101 -13.64 0.34 11.13
CA GLN A 101 -14.93 0.49 11.81
C GLN A 101 -16.09 0.26 10.82
N ASN A 102 -17.30 -0.01 11.36
CA ASN A 102 -18.46 -0.26 10.51
C ASN A 102 -18.92 0.99 9.76
N TYR A 103 -18.87 2.14 10.41
CA TYR A 103 -19.30 3.42 9.83
C TYR A 103 -18.22 4.46 9.99
N VAL A 104 -17.93 5.19 8.94
CA VAL A 104 -16.96 6.29 8.95
C VAL A 104 -17.58 7.55 8.32
N ASP A 105 -17.35 8.69 8.97
CA ASP A 105 -17.76 10.00 8.46
C ASP A 105 -16.55 10.70 7.84
N VAL A 106 -16.58 10.85 6.53
CA VAL A 106 -15.41 11.28 5.74
C VAL A 106 -15.68 12.55 4.95
N SER A 107 -14.61 13.27 4.62
CA SER A 107 -14.66 14.33 3.63
C SER A 107 -15.01 13.76 2.25
N PRO A 108 -15.83 14.43 1.45
CA PRO A 108 -16.01 14.06 0.04
C PRO A 108 -14.70 13.96 -0.74
N ASP A 109 -13.69 14.74 -0.36
CA ASP A 109 -12.37 14.71 -0.99
C ASP A 109 -11.63 13.38 -0.80
N ASP A 110 -11.97 12.59 0.24
CA ASP A 110 -11.36 11.29 0.55
C ASP A 110 -12.17 10.10 -0.01
N LEU A 111 -13.15 10.39 -0.85
CA LEU A 111 -13.99 9.38 -1.49
C LEU A 111 -13.71 9.28 -2.99
N PHE A 112 -13.64 8.05 -3.46
CA PHE A 112 -13.49 7.74 -4.89
C PHE A 112 -14.64 6.83 -5.33
N GLN A 113 -15.33 7.21 -6.40
CA GLN A 113 -16.36 6.40 -7.00
C GLN A 113 -15.73 5.16 -7.65
N ILE A 114 -16.30 4.00 -7.38
CA ILE A 114 -15.83 2.74 -7.96
C ILE A 114 -17.00 1.94 -8.54
N PRO A 115 -16.75 1.08 -9.55
CA PRO A 115 -17.76 0.22 -10.12
C PRO A 115 -18.42 -0.70 -9.09
N GLN A 116 -19.74 -0.87 -9.22
CA GLN A 116 -20.55 -1.68 -8.30
C GLN A 116 -20.16 -3.18 -8.30
N TYR A 117 -19.62 -3.68 -9.40
CA TYR A 117 -19.32 -5.09 -9.63
C TYR A 117 -17.97 -5.54 -9.07
N LEU A 118 -17.10 -4.61 -8.63
CA LEU A 118 -15.79 -4.99 -8.09
C LEU A 118 -15.95 -5.73 -6.76
N GLU A 119 -15.29 -6.86 -6.63
CA GLU A 119 -15.26 -7.62 -5.38
C GLU A 119 -14.65 -6.80 -4.24
N ASN A 120 -15.17 -6.98 -3.01
CA ASN A 120 -14.74 -6.21 -1.84
C ASN A 120 -13.24 -6.32 -1.57
N GLY A 121 -12.71 -7.53 -1.65
CA GLY A 121 -11.29 -7.78 -1.41
C GLY A 121 -10.36 -7.16 -2.46
N TYR A 122 -10.82 -7.02 -3.70
CA TYR A 122 -10.12 -6.28 -4.73
C TYR A 122 -10.21 -4.77 -4.47
N ALA A 123 -11.43 -4.28 -4.27
CA ALA A 123 -11.72 -2.86 -4.18
C ALA A 123 -11.04 -2.18 -2.99
N CYS A 124 -10.93 -2.85 -1.83
CA CYS A 124 -10.29 -2.28 -0.64
C CYS A 124 -8.76 -2.18 -0.73
N GLN A 125 -8.12 -2.61 -1.83
CA GLN A 125 -6.68 -2.54 -2.06
C GLN A 125 -6.28 -1.47 -3.09
N LEU A 126 -7.25 -0.75 -3.66
CA LEU A 126 -7.04 0.14 -4.82
C LEU A 126 -6.31 1.44 -4.48
N TYR A 127 -6.09 1.77 -3.21
CA TYR A 127 -5.50 3.07 -2.87
C TYR A 127 -4.04 2.96 -2.44
N ILE A 128 -3.75 2.41 -1.26
CA ILE A 128 -2.39 2.47 -0.70
C ILE A 128 -1.37 1.79 -1.62
N ASN A 129 -1.59 0.54 -2.01
CA ASN A 129 -0.63 -0.18 -2.84
C ASN A 129 -0.80 0.14 -4.33
N ALA A 130 -2.02 0.14 -4.82
CA ALA A 130 -2.29 0.29 -6.25
C ALA A 130 -1.94 1.70 -6.75
N LEU A 131 -2.42 2.75 -6.08
CA LEU A 131 -2.11 4.12 -6.47
C LEU A 131 -0.62 4.44 -6.25
N THR A 132 0.02 3.93 -5.17
CA THR A 132 1.47 4.08 -4.98
C THR A 132 2.24 3.48 -6.15
N ALA A 133 1.93 2.24 -6.55
CA ALA A 133 2.62 1.59 -7.67
C ALA A 133 2.38 2.35 -8.99
N TRP A 134 1.16 2.79 -9.23
CA TRP A 134 0.80 3.57 -10.42
C TRP A 134 1.58 4.88 -10.49
N VAL A 135 1.51 5.69 -9.43
CA VAL A 135 2.18 7.00 -9.37
C VAL A 135 3.70 6.86 -9.47
N LEU A 136 4.30 5.89 -8.75
CA LEU A 136 5.73 5.63 -8.88
C LEU A 136 6.12 5.28 -10.31
N THR A 137 5.31 4.49 -11.00
CA THR A 137 5.61 4.04 -12.37
C THR A 137 5.40 5.14 -13.41
N THR A 138 4.28 5.87 -13.34
CA THR A 138 3.84 6.77 -14.41
C THR A 138 4.20 8.23 -14.20
N GLU A 139 4.27 8.68 -12.94
CA GLU A 139 4.48 10.10 -12.62
C GLU A 139 5.90 10.37 -12.12
N VAL A 140 6.38 9.57 -11.15
CA VAL A 140 7.67 9.79 -10.50
C VAL A 140 8.81 9.29 -11.37
N THR A 141 8.75 8.04 -11.78
CA THR A 141 9.83 7.43 -12.59
C THR A 141 9.57 7.54 -14.09
N LYS A 142 8.32 7.64 -14.51
CA LYS A 142 7.90 7.72 -15.93
C LYS A 142 8.54 6.61 -16.76
N LEU A 143 8.41 5.37 -16.26
CA LEU A 143 9.03 4.19 -16.87
C LEU A 143 8.54 3.98 -18.29
N ASN A 144 9.45 3.61 -19.17
CA ASN A 144 9.19 3.29 -20.57
C ASN A 144 9.90 1.99 -20.99
N GLN A 145 9.78 1.59 -22.24
CA GLN A 145 10.31 0.32 -22.77
C GLN A 145 11.84 0.17 -22.69
N GLU A 146 12.57 1.26 -22.57
CA GLU A 146 14.03 1.26 -22.46
C GLU A 146 14.49 1.08 -21.01
N ASP A 147 13.62 1.36 -20.05
CA ASP A 147 13.92 1.27 -18.62
C ASP A 147 13.95 -0.17 -18.12
N VAL A 148 14.85 -0.40 -17.18
CA VAL A 148 14.93 -1.63 -16.39
C VAL A 148 14.73 -1.26 -14.93
N LEU A 149 13.58 -1.59 -14.41
CA LEU A 149 13.25 -1.43 -13.00
C LEU A 149 13.79 -2.61 -12.22
N ILE A 150 14.41 -2.36 -11.07
CA ILE A 150 14.67 -3.39 -10.05
C ILE A 150 13.91 -3.05 -8.76
N ILE A 151 13.24 -4.03 -8.16
CA ILE A 151 12.51 -3.85 -6.91
C ILE A 151 12.91 -4.91 -5.89
N ASN A 152 12.99 -4.54 -4.62
CA ASN A 152 12.98 -5.52 -3.52
C ASN A 152 11.57 -5.73 -2.96
N ALA A 153 11.42 -6.62 -1.97
CA ALA A 153 10.11 -7.06 -1.47
C ALA A 153 9.16 -7.52 -2.62
N GLY A 154 9.71 -8.11 -3.67
CA GLY A 154 8.98 -8.41 -4.91
C GLY A 154 7.78 -9.34 -4.76
N SER A 155 7.75 -10.20 -3.72
CA SER A 155 6.60 -11.08 -3.41
C SER A 155 5.49 -10.38 -2.63
N SER A 156 5.66 -9.12 -2.24
CA SER A 156 4.62 -8.35 -1.57
C SER A 156 3.46 -7.99 -2.51
N ALA A 157 2.32 -7.56 -1.95
CA ALA A 157 1.16 -7.15 -2.75
C ALA A 157 1.54 -6.05 -3.77
N ILE A 158 2.26 -5.01 -3.34
CA ILE A 158 2.71 -3.95 -4.24
C ILE A 158 3.76 -4.44 -5.25
N GLY A 159 4.65 -5.36 -4.86
CA GLY A 159 5.63 -5.98 -5.78
C GLY A 159 4.97 -6.73 -6.93
N LYS A 160 3.88 -7.47 -6.63
CA LYS A 160 3.06 -8.13 -7.64
C LYS A 160 2.35 -7.13 -8.59
N ILE A 161 1.96 -5.96 -8.08
CA ILE A 161 1.39 -4.89 -8.93
C ILE A 161 2.45 -4.37 -9.90
N PHE A 162 3.67 -4.03 -9.45
CA PHE A 162 4.74 -3.61 -10.34
C PHE A 162 5.06 -4.65 -11.42
N SER A 163 5.05 -5.94 -11.05
CA SER A 163 5.22 -7.04 -12.00
C SER A 163 4.18 -7.03 -13.12
N GLN A 164 2.91 -6.79 -12.78
CA GLN A 164 1.82 -6.73 -13.75
C GLN A 164 1.84 -5.43 -14.58
N LEU A 165 2.19 -4.31 -13.94
CA LEU A 165 2.37 -3.03 -14.64
C LEU A 165 3.51 -3.10 -15.65
N SER A 166 4.57 -3.87 -15.39
CA SER A 166 5.67 -4.04 -16.36
C SER A 166 5.19 -4.67 -17.66
N VAL A 167 4.25 -5.61 -17.57
CA VAL A 167 3.63 -6.24 -18.75
C VAL A 167 2.71 -5.27 -19.48
N SER A 168 1.82 -4.60 -18.76
CA SER A 168 0.78 -3.74 -19.36
C SER A 168 1.32 -2.41 -19.88
N LEU A 169 2.43 -1.90 -19.32
CA LEU A 169 3.08 -0.64 -19.74
C LEU A 169 4.35 -0.87 -20.58
N GLY A 170 4.88 -2.11 -20.64
CA GLY A 170 5.95 -2.51 -21.54
C GLY A 170 7.37 -2.22 -21.05
N PHE A 171 7.60 -1.86 -19.78
CA PHE A 171 8.95 -1.73 -19.22
C PHE A 171 9.50 -3.07 -18.71
N LYS A 172 10.81 -3.18 -18.55
CA LYS A 172 11.46 -4.41 -18.04
C LYS A 172 11.56 -4.34 -16.50
N ILE A 173 11.41 -5.49 -15.82
CA ILE A 173 11.49 -5.54 -14.36
C ILE A 173 12.35 -6.72 -13.88
N ILE A 174 13.16 -6.45 -12.85
CA ILE A 174 13.90 -7.44 -12.07
C ILE A 174 13.29 -7.47 -10.66
N ILE A 175 12.79 -8.63 -10.28
CA ILE A 175 12.13 -8.88 -9.00
C ILE A 175 13.11 -9.49 -8.02
N VAL A 176 13.39 -8.82 -6.90
CA VAL A 176 14.21 -9.38 -5.81
C VAL A 176 13.30 -9.91 -4.72
N THR A 177 13.42 -11.19 -4.40
CA THR A 177 12.61 -11.89 -3.39
C THR A 177 13.43 -12.89 -2.60
N SER A 178 13.11 -13.10 -1.33
CA SER A 178 13.71 -14.16 -0.50
C SER A 178 13.25 -15.58 -0.86
N GLN A 179 12.26 -15.70 -1.75
CA GLN A 179 11.69 -16.98 -2.16
C GLN A 179 11.56 -17.12 -3.68
N PRO A 180 12.66 -17.04 -4.45
CA PRO A 180 12.61 -16.99 -5.92
C PRO A 180 11.95 -18.22 -6.54
N LYS A 181 12.16 -19.40 -5.95
CA LYS A 181 11.58 -20.67 -6.45
C LYS A 181 10.04 -20.74 -6.36
N ARG A 182 9.44 -19.86 -5.57
CA ARG A 182 7.99 -19.80 -5.35
C ARG A 182 7.33 -18.64 -6.07
N TYR A 183 8.12 -17.76 -6.66
CA TYR A 183 7.56 -16.67 -7.46
C TYR A 183 6.97 -17.27 -8.75
N PRO A 184 5.76 -16.87 -9.16
CA PRO A 184 5.18 -17.35 -10.40
C PRO A 184 6.14 -17.13 -11.58
N THR A 185 6.31 -18.15 -12.41
CA THR A 185 7.09 -18.03 -13.66
C THR A 185 6.34 -17.05 -14.57
N THR A 186 6.91 -15.89 -14.73
CA THR A 186 6.39 -14.82 -15.59
C THR A 186 7.48 -14.42 -16.59
N THR A 187 7.22 -13.42 -17.40
CA THR A 187 8.22 -12.76 -18.26
C THR A 187 9.26 -11.97 -17.48
N ASN A 188 9.17 -11.92 -16.15
CA ASN A 188 10.03 -11.13 -15.28
C ASN A 188 11.29 -11.89 -14.89
N TRP A 189 12.37 -11.15 -14.64
CA TRP A 189 13.59 -11.70 -14.08
C TRP A 189 13.53 -11.71 -12.57
N ILE A 190 13.87 -12.85 -11.97
CA ILE A 190 13.74 -13.07 -10.52
C ILE A 190 15.09 -13.36 -9.92
N LEU A 191 15.48 -12.61 -8.89
CA LEU A 191 16.71 -12.76 -8.14
C LEU A 191 16.43 -13.16 -6.70
N ASP A 192 17.36 -13.95 -6.14
CA ASP A 192 17.35 -14.32 -4.73
C ASP A 192 17.92 -13.17 -3.87
N ALA A 193 17.10 -12.63 -2.98
CA ALA A 193 17.51 -11.60 -2.03
C ALA A 193 18.61 -12.05 -1.05
N ASN A 194 18.81 -13.37 -0.88
CA ASN A 194 19.81 -13.92 0.04
C ASN A 194 21.19 -14.12 -0.61
N ALA A 195 21.32 -13.83 -1.89
CA ALA A 195 22.57 -13.94 -2.64
C ALA A 195 22.98 -12.57 -3.22
N ASP A 196 24.23 -12.45 -3.63
CA ASP A 196 24.76 -11.20 -4.21
C ASP A 196 24.03 -10.83 -5.50
N LEU A 197 23.31 -9.72 -5.48
CA LEU A 197 22.44 -9.29 -6.60
C LEU A 197 23.26 -8.94 -7.86
N VAL A 198 24.41 -8.30 -7.70
CA VAL A 198 25.27 -7.88 -8.83
C VAL A 198 25.81 -9.11 -9.55
N SER A 199 26.26 -10.10 -8.79
CA SER A 199 26.75 -11.38 -9.35
C SER A 199 25.63 -12.13 -10.08
N GLN A 200 24.41 -12.14 -9.54
CA GLN A 200 23.26 -12.76 -10.20
C GLN A 200 22.91 -12.06 -11.52
N ILE A 201 22.86 -10.72 -11.55
CA ILE A 201 22.61 -9.94 -12.77
C ILE A 201 23.64 -10.28 -13.84
N LYS A 202 24.93 -10.31 -13.48
CA LYS A 202 26.02 -10.67 -14.40
C LYS A 202 25.92 -12.11 -14.90
N ALA A 203 25.70 -13.06 -13.98
CA ALA A 203 25.62 -14.49 -14.31
C ALA A 203 24.45 -14.82 -15.24
N LEU A 204 23.34 -14.09 -15.12
CA LEU A 204 22.15 -14.25 -15.94
C LEU A 204 22.19 -13.39 -17.22
N GLY A 205 23.23 -12.57 -17.42
CA GLY A 205 23.35 -11.67 -18.58
C GLY A 205 22.21 -10.63 -18.64
N LEU A 206 21.70 -10.21 -17.48
CA LEU A 206 20.59 -9.25 -17.42
C LEU A 206 21.05 -7.83 -17.73
N PRO A 207 20.18 -7.00 -18.30
CA PRO A 207 20.50 -5.58 -18.49
C PRO A 207 20.69 -4.88 -17.15
N MET A 208 21.55 -3.85 -17.14
CA MET A 208 21.78 -3.02 -15.94
C MET A 208 20.50 -2.26 -15.60
N PRO A 209 20.03 -2.30 -14.35
CA PRO A 209 18.88 -1.51 -13.91
C PRO A 209 19.12 0.00 -14.05
N THR A 210 18.11 0.71 -14.53
CA THR A 210 18.10 2.18 -14.64
C THR A 210 17.40 2.84 -13.44
N VAL A 211 16.46 2.11 -12.83
CA VAL A 211 15.66 2.56 -11.68
C VAL A 211 15.60 1.45 -10.65
N ALA A 212 15.77 1.82 -9.37
CA ALA A 212 15.54 0.93 -8.22
C ALA A 212 14.44 1.50 -7.32
N LEU A 213 13.49 0.66 -6.94
CA LEU A 213 12.45 0.98 -5.95
C LEU A 213 12.65 0.11 -4.70
N ASP A 214 12.89 0.76 -3.57
CA ASP A 214 13.17 0.10 -2.30
C ASP A 214 12.03 0.27 -1.30
N ALA A 215 11.45 -0.88 -0.90
CA ALA A 215 10.41 -0.96 0.13
C ALA A 215 10.98 -1.30 1.52
N ILE A 216 12.24 -1.72 1.63
CA ILE A 216 12.77 -2.38 2.83
C ILE A 216 13.65 -1.45 3.64
N GLY A 217 14.58 -0.74 3.01
CA GLY A 217 15.63 0.01 3.70
C GLY A 217 16.79 -0.89 4.16
N GLY A 218 17.64 -0.39 5.04
CA GLY A 218 18.74 -1.11 5.66
C GLY A 218 19.72 -1.79 4.69
N SER A 219 20.25 -2.95 5.08
CA SER A 219 21.15 -3.76 4.23
C SER A 219 20.53 -4.21 2.92
N PRO A 220 19.23 -4.64 2.85
CA PRO A 220 18.61 -4.97 1.58
C PRO A 220 18.56 -3.81 0.59
N GLY A 221 18.22 -2.60 1.05
CA GLY A 221 18.23 -1.40 0.23
C GLY A 221 19.66 -0.99 -0.15
N THR A 222 20.63 -1.16 0.76
CA THR A 222 22.06 -0.95 0.48
C THR A 222 22.55 -1.90 -0.61
N ASN A 223 22.16 -3.17 -0.58
CA ASN A 223 22.49 -4.11 -1.66
C ASN A 223 21.84 -3.76 -2.99
N LEU A 224 20.60 -3.25 -2.93
CA LEU A 224 19.85 -2.89 -4.14
C LEU A 224 20.50 -1.74 -4.92
N ILE A 225 21.01 -0.70 -4.24
CA ILE A 225 21.64 0.44 -4.94
C ILE A 225 22.86 0.03 -5.76
N HIS A 226 23.61 -1.00 -5.30
CA HIS A 226 24.80 -1.47 -6.00
C HIS A 226 24.50 -2.15 -7.35
N THR A 227 23.23 -2.42 -7.65
CA THR A 227 22.80 -2.95 -8.96
C THR A 227 22.62 -1.86 -10.01
N LEU A 228 22.55 -0.58 -9.62
CA LEU A 228 22.36 0.54 -10.52
C LEU A 228 23.66 0.91 -11.24
N GLY A 229 23.54 1.32 -12.49
CA GLY A 229 24.63 1.95 -13.24
C GLY A 229 24.77 3.44 -12.92
N ASN A 230 25.74 4.07 -13.59
CA ASN A 230 25.98 5.52 -13.49
C ASN A 230 24.70 6.31 -13.83
N LYS A 231 24.39 7.33 -13.01
CA LYS A 231 23.19 8.17 -13.11
C LYS A 231 21.87 7.41 -13.01
N GLY A 232 21.87 6.22 -12.40
CA GLY A 232 20.65 5.51 -12.08
C GLY A 232 19.79 6.27 -11.06
N ARG A 233 18.52 5.94 -10.97
CA ARG A 233 17.58 6.54 -10.00
C ARG A 233 17.24 5.53 -8.91
N PHE A 234 17.36 5.93 -7.66
CA PHE A 234 16.99 5.11 -6.50
C PHE A 234 15.90 5.81 -5.70
N ILE A 235 14.73 5.19 -5.58
CA ILE A 235 13.62 5.73 -4.82
C ILE A 235 13.28 4.80 -3.65
N ASN A 236 13.42 5.30 -2.42
CA ASN A 236 12.90 4.61 -1.25
C ASN A 236 11.44 5.00 -1.04
N TYR A 237 10.53 4.01 -1.02
CA TYR A 237 9.10 4.22 -0.80
C TYR A 237 8.55 3.44 0.40
N GLY A 238 9.42 2.72 1.12
CA GLY A 238 9.04 1.95 2.30
C GLY A 238 10.21 1.72 3.26
N THR A 239 9.88 1.32 4.49
CA THR A 239 10.84 1.12 5.58
C THR A 239 10.51 -0.16 6.35
N LEU A 240 10.36 -1.28 5.64
CA LEU A 240 9.95 -2.55 6.28
C LEU A 240 10.96 -3.09 7.29
N SER A 241 12.26 -2.81 7.13
CA SER A 241 13.29 -3.22 8.10
C SER A 241 13.42 -2.27 9.29
N LEU A 242 13.01 -1.01 9.14
CA LEU A 242 13.27 0.11 10.07
C LEU A 242 14.75 0.44 10.27
N ASP A 243 15.65 -0.24 9.56
CA ASP A 243 17.10 -0.02 9.66
C ASP A 243 17.56 1.08 8.70
N PHE A 244 18.62 1.78 9.10
CA PHE A 244 19.27 2.76 8.22
C PHE A 244 20.09 2.07 7.13
N TYR A 245 20.29 2.74 6.00
CA TYR A 245 21.25 2.32 5.00
C TYR A 245 22.66 2.31 5.57
N GLU A 246 23.47 1.36 5.12
CA GLU A 246 24.87 1.28 5.48
C GLU A 246 25.69 2.42 4.85
N PRO A 247 26.84 2.84 5.43
CA PRO A 247 27.68 3.91 4.87
C PRO A 247 28.02 3.73 3.40
N ARG A 248 28.31 2.49 2.97
CA ARG A 248 28.63 2.15 1.56
C ARG A 248 27.50 2.48 0.58
N PHE A 249 26.25 2.60 1.02
CA PHE A 249 25.14 3.08 0.19
C PHE A 249 25.42 4.49 -0.33
N PHE A 250 25.77 5.41 0.58
CA PHE A 250 26.01 6.81 0.25
C PHE A 250 27.29 7.01 -0.55
N GLU A 251 28.31 6.22 -0.26
CA GLU A 251 29.57 6.19 -1.00
C GLU A 251 29.30 5.78 -2.47
N TYR A 252 28.53 4.71 -2.66
CA TYR A 252 28.17 4.24 -3.99
C TYR A 252 27.28 5.25 -4.71
N ALA A 253 26.26 5.77 -4.07
CA ALA A 253 25.37 6.80 -4.64
C ALA A 253 26.17 7.98 -5.19
N LYS A 254 27.12 8.48 -4.40
CA LYS A 254 28.03 9.57 -4.81
C LYS A 254 28.94 9.18 -5.97
N SER A 255 29.55 8.00 -5.91
CA SER A 255 30.53 7.54 -6.92
C SER A 255 29.90 7.31 -8.30
N GLN A 256 28.62 6.87 -8.32
CA GLN A 256 27.87 6.59 -9.51
C GLN A 256 26.91 7.73 -9.89
N ALA A 257 26.93 8.86 -9.19
CA ALA A 257 26.02 9.98 -9.40
C ALA A 257 24.55 9.53 -9.43
N ILE A 258 24.17 8.62 -8.50
CA ILE A 258 22.80 8.12 -8.38
C ILE A 258 21.89 9.24 -7.89
N ASP A 259 20.76 9.42 -8.55
CA ASP A 259 19.67 10.28 -8.09
C ASP A 259 18.87 9.53 -7.01
N PHE A 260 19.11 9.89 -5.74
CA PHE A 260 18.45 9.29 -4.59
C PHE A 260 17.35 10.18 -4.07
N SER A 261 16.15 9.63 -3.98
CA SER A 261 14.97 10.30 -3.44
C SER A 261 14.12 9.36 -2.58
N THR A 262 13.19 9.95 -1.85
CA THR A 262 12.17 9.22 -1.10
C THR A 262 10.79 9.55 -1.66
N PHE A 263 9.90 8.58 -1.63
CA PHE A 263 8.52 8.75 -2.02
C PHE A 263 7.59 8.34 -0.89
N PHE A 264 6.59 9.16 -0.63
CA PHE A 264 5.51 8.87 0.29
C PHE A 264 4.21 9.36 -0.32
N LEU A 265 3.24 8.47 -0.51
CA LEU A 265 1.99 8.77 -1.24
C LEU A 265 1.30 10.04 -0.71
N ARG A 266 1.18 10.17 0.61
CA ARG A 266 0.56 11.33 1.25
C ARG A 266 1.24 12.67 0.88
N TYR A 267 2.58 12.71 0.84
CA TYR A 267 3.28 13.94 0.46
C TYR A 267 3.11 14.27 -1.02
N TRP A 268 3.02 13.25 -1.86
CA TRP A 268 2.67 13.43 -3.26
C TRP A 268 1.25 14.00 -3.40
N GLU A 269 0.27 13.46 -2.66
CA GLU A 269 -1.11 13.94 -2.64
C GLU A 269 -1.23 15.39 -2.17
N GLU A 270 -0.49 15.75 -1.11
CA GLU A 270 -0.45 17.12 -0.57
C GLU A 270 0.17 18.11 -1.58
N ALA A 271 1.17 17.67 -2.34
CA ALA A 271 1.85 18.49 -3.34
C ALA A 271 1.02 18.69 -4.61
N GLU A 272 0.38 17.63 -5.11
CA GLU A 272 -0.37 17.66 -6.38
C GLU A 272 -1.81 18.16 -6.22
N GLY A 273 -2.40 17.97 -5.04
CA GLY A 273 -3.76 18.36 -4.73
C GLY A 273 -4.83 17.33 -5.15
N LYS A 274 -6.05 17.59 -4.66
CA LYS A 274 -7.16 16.63 -4.73
C LYS A 274 -7.64 16.29 -6.15
N ASP A 275 -7.61 17.24 -7.06
CA ASP A 275 -8.11 17.05 -8.43
C ASP A 275 -7.15 16.14 -9.22
N VAL A 276 -5.83 16.36 -9.09
CA VAL A 276 -4.82 15.48 -9.69
C VAL A 276 -4.87 14.09 -9.06
N ARG A 277 -4.99 14.00 -7.74
CA ARG A 277 -5.15 12.73 -7.02
C ARG A 277 -6.34 11.93 -7.56
N ARG A 278 -7.50 12.57 -7.77
CA ARG A 278 -8.71 11.93 -8.28
C ARG A 278 -8.57 11.48 -9.73
N ASP A 279 -7.97 12.32 -10.58
CA ASP A 279 -7.67 12.01 -11.97
C ASP A 279 -6.74 10.78 -12.07
N LYS A 280 -5.65 10.77 -11.30
CA LYS A 280 -4.70 9.65 -11.30
C LYS A 280 -5.30 8.37 -10.76
N PHE A 281 -6.16 8.43 -9.75
CA PHE A 281 -6.90 7.27 -9.27
C PHE A 281 -7.83 6.72 -10.35
N THR A 282 -8.58 7.56 -11.03
CA THR A 282 -9.51 7.15 -12.10
C THR A 282 -8.74 6.51 -13.26
N THR A 283 -7.66 7.14 -13.72
CA THR A 283 -6.81 6.62 -14.80
C THR A 283 -6.20 5.26 -14.43
N MET A 284 -5.71 5.13 -13.20
CA MET A 284 -5.21 3.86 -12.66
C MET A 284 -6.29 2.79 -12.66
N LEU A 285 -7.48 3.11 -12.13
CA LEU A 285 -8.58 2.15 -12.02
C LEU A 285 -9.00 1.63 -13.40
N ASP A 286 -9.15 2.52 -14.37
CA ASP A 286 -9.47 2.16 -15.75
C ASP A 286 -8.40 1.27 -16.38
N HIS A 287 -7.12 1.59 -16.14
CA HIS A 287 -6.00 0.78 -16.61
C HIS A 287 -6.00 -0.61 -15.94
N PHE A 288 -6.24 -0.69 -14.64
CA PHE A 288 -6.27 -1.94 -13.88
C PHE A 288 -7.40 -2.86 -14.38
N ILE A 289 -8.59 -2.32 -14.57
CA ILE A 289 -9.75 -3.06 -15.08
C ILE A 289 -9.48 -3.53 -16.52
N THR A 290 -9.03 -2.64 -17.39
CA THR A 290 -8.79 -2.93 -18.80
C THR A 290 -7.72 -4.00 -19.01
N ASN A 291 -6.66 -3.99 -18.20
CA ASN A 291 -5.54 -4.92 -18.32
C ASN A 291 -5.64 -6.13 -17.38
N GLY A 292 -6.73 -6.25 -16.62
CA GLY A 292 -6.95 -7.39 -15.72
C GLY A 292 -5.93 -7.51 -14.60
N ILE A 293 -5.42 -6.37 -14.08
CA ILE A 293 -4.46 -6.37 -12.95
C ILE A 293 -5.11 -7.01 -11.73
N GLN A 294 -4.47 -8.02 -11.17
CA GLN A 294 -4.98 -8.79 -10.03
C GLN A 294 -4.48 -8.23 -8.70
N LEU A 295 -5.37 -8.14 -7.72
CA LEU A 295 -5.07 -7.79 -6.34
C LEU A 295 -5.50 -8.97 -5.45
N ASP A 296 -4.53 -9.79 -5.05
CA ASP A 296 -4.79 -11.06 -4.40
C ASP A 296 -5.29 -10.88 -2.96
N VAL A 297 -6.25 -11.71 -2.57
CA VAL A 297 -6.72 -11.87 -1.18
C VAL A 297 -6.32 -13.27 -0.70
N ASP A 298 -5.65 -13.33 0.45
CA ASP A 298 -5.35 -14.61 1.10
C ASP A 298 -6.57 -15.12 1.88
N ARG A 299 -7.15 -14.26 2.70
CA ARG A 299 -8.34 -14.58 3.50
C ARG A 299 -9.10 -13.36 3.99
N TYR A 300 -10.33 -13.61 4.41
CA TYR A 300 -11.19 -12.64 5.07
C TYR A 300 -11.31 -13.01 6.55
N LEU A 301 -11.18 -12.03 7.44
CA LEU A 301 -11.33 -12.19 8.89
C LEU A 301 -12.22 -11.07 9.43
N PRO A 302 -13.13 -11.35 10.39
CA PRO A 302 -13.94 -10.31 11.00
C PRO A 302 -13.11 -9.41 11.93
N PHE A 303 -13.61 -8.25 12.31
CA PHE A 303 -12.91 -7.28 13.15
C PHE A 303 -12.49 -7.83 14.52
N ASP A 304 -13.25 -8.74 15.10
CA ASP A 304 -12.91 -9.38 16.38
C ASP A 304 -11.70 -10.34 16.26
N GLU A 305 -11.33 -10.74 15.04
CA GLU A 305 -10.13 -11.51 14.76
C GLU A 305 -8.93 -10.64 14.28
N VAL A 306 -8.97 -9.32 14.47
CA VAL A 306 -7.89 -8.42 14.05
C VAL A 306 -6.53 -8.83 14.60
N GLN A 307 -6.46 -9.34 15.83
CA GLN A 307 -5.20 -9.80 16.40
C GLN A 307 -4.65 -11.04 15.67
N THR A 308 -5.52 -11.99 15.34
CA THR A 308 -5.17 -13.16 14.50
C THR A 308 -4.66 -12.71 13.14
N ALA A 309 -5.31 -11.73 12.52
CA ALA A 309 -4.89 -11.15 11.26
C ALA A 309 -3.47 -10.58 11.32
N ILE A 310 -3.17 -9.79 12.36
CA ILE A 310 -1.85 -9.18 12.56
C ILE A 310 -0.79 -10.23 12.87
N ASP A 311 -1.08 -11.20 13.73
CA ASP A 311 -0.16 -12.29 14.06
C ASP A 311 0.23 -13.11 12.79
N LEU A 312 -0.71 -13.30 11.87
CA LEU A 312 -0.44 -13.97 10.59
C LEU A 312 0.46 -13.11 9.68
N ILE A 313 0.24 -11.80 9.62
CA ILE A 313 1.06 -10.88 8.80
C ILE A 313 2.49 -10.79 9.32
N GLU A 314 2.66 -10.74 10.64
CA GLU A 314 3.97 -10.61 11.29
C GLU A 314 4.70 -11.94 11.44
N SER A 315 4.02 -13.08 11.19
CA SER A 315 4.61 -14.40 11.28
C SER A 315 5.73 -14.60 10.25
N LYS A 316 6.90 -15.02 10.73
CA LYS A 316 8.02 -15.39 9.85
C LYS A 316 7.84 -16.78 9.20
N THR A 317 6.91 -17.58 9.70
CA THR A 317 6.66 -18.97 9.27
C THR A 317 5.41 -19.10 8.42
N THR A 318 4.41 -18.25 8.62
CA THR A 318 3.18 -18.21 7.82
C THR A 318 3.44 -17.43 6.55
N ARG A 319 3.04 -17.98 5.45
CA ARG A 319 3.04 -17.32 4.16
C ARG A 319 1.61 -16.91 3.80
N LEU A 320 1.50 -15.67 3.37
CA LEU A 320 0.28 -15.12 2.79
C LEU A 320 0.47 -14.98 1.27
N ASP A 321 -0.50 -15.47 0.51
CA ASP A 321 -0.47 -15.37 -0.96
C ASP A 321 -1.22 -14.12 -1.48
N GLY A 322 -1.73 -13.28 -0.58
CA GLY A 322 -2.43 -12.02 -0.83
C GLY A 322 -2.60 -11.22 0.44
N LYS A 323 -3.50 -10.25 0.42
CA LYS A 323 -3.86 -9.45 1.60
C LYS A 323 -4.81 -10.20 2.52
N ILE A 324 -4.70 -9.92 3.82
CA ILE A 324 -5.77 -10.22 4.77
C ILE A 324 -6.76 -9.05 4.72
N VAL A 325 -8.01 -9.37 4.46
CA VAL A 325 -9.12 -8.43 4.41
C VAL A 325 -9.93 -8.55 5.69
N LEU A 326 -10.14 -7.42 6.37
CA LEU A 326 -10.98 -7.34 7.54
C LEU A 326 -12.41 -6.99 7.12
N LEU A 327 -13.37 -7.71 7.72
CA LEU A 327 -14.79 -7.49 7.50
C LEU A 327 -15.42 -6.85 8.73
N PRO A 328 -16.25 -5.81 8.58
CA PRO A 328 -17.12 -5.30 9.63
C PRO A 328 -18.00 -6.40 10.22
N VAL A 329 -18.36 -6.29 11.51
CA VAL A 329 -19.24 -7.23 12.24
C VAL A 329 -20.57 -6.61 12.59
#